data_82193c27b10b2dbafde8fc888250bbca
#
_entry.id   82193c27b10b2dbafde8fc888250bbca
#
_cell.length_a   1.000
_cell.length_b   1.000
_cell.length_c   1.000
_cell.angle_alpha   90.00
_cell.angle_beta   90.00
_cell.angle_gamma   90.00
#
_symmetry.space_group_name_H-M   'P 1'
#
loop_
_entity.id
_entity.type
_entity.pdbx_description
1 polymer ?
#
loop_
_entity_poly.entity_id
_entity_poly.type
_entity_poly.pdbx_seq_one_letter_code
_entity_poly.pdbx_strand_id
1 'polypeptide(L)'
;GGSVITVPKTPTGYSVSMGADHTITNGETVSIPVTVASSEKITGFNAYDMTFTYNPDALTLNTASDAAANLTVEDNNGTVRVRRYGETVPLGEVLTLDFTAKKGATSTVTLTGAKFDLDANSINFDAPDATITDAATVVNANNFTVTLPDDFTSDAETRLVPAGGSFTFKPVDSHYDYVFTVKVGDTVTEGQTFGEDGTYTVSDVNANVEVTVTSKTPKKYDVTYRYLVNFKDLEVPEEILKGPAKATYNEDYSFSIRPRNDTSYRVEAIWGMSTDTQRTLRGTANPDGTITYTLDKYFVKKDFTIRIMATPDNKYNVVFNGNGAEDVDPGAPSSVGGITPTTSS
;
A
#
# COMPACT_ATOMS: atom_id res chain seq x y z
N GLY A 1 -39.77 -2.67 -71.95
CA GLY A 1 -38.98 -1.92 -71.03
C GLY A 1 -39.17 -2.41 -69.59
N GLY A 2 -38.25 -3.17 -69.09
CA GLY A 2 -38.27 -3.62 -67.70
C GLY A 2 -37.92 -2.49 -66.75
N SER A 3 -38.83 -2.19 -65.82
CA SER A 3 -38.56 -1.24 -64.75
C SER A 3 -37.53 -1.86 -63.78
N VAL A 4 -36.39 -1.24 -63.63
CA VAL A 4 -35.39 -1.62 -62.61
C VAL A 4 -35.95 -1.16 -61.25
N ILE A 5 -36.38 -2.08 -60.40
CA ILE A 5 -36.72 -1.77 -59.03
C ILE A 5 -35.40 -1.54 -58.26
N THR A 6 -35.10 -0.33 -57.95
CA THR A 6 -33.98 -0.01 -57.06
C THR A 6 -34.44 -0.28 -55.66
N VAL A 7 -34.08 -1.40 -55.09
CA VAL A 7 -34.31 -1.65 -53.66
C VAL A 7 -33.38 -0.69 -52.89
N PRO A 8 -33.92 0.17 -52.02
CA PRO A 8 -33.08 1.01 -51.15
C PRO A 8 -32.15 0.07 -50.37
N LYS A 9 -30.85 0.20 -50.52
CA LYS A 9 -29.88 -0.54 -49.71
C LYS A 9 -29.87 0.04 -48.31
N THR A 10 -30.70 -0.53 -47.47
CA THR A 10 -30.59 -0.31 -46.05
C THR A 10 -29.55 -1.27 -45.53
N PRO A 11 -28.43 -0.79 -44.98
CA PRO A 11 -27.36 -1.67 -44.54
C PRO A 11 -27.82 -2.53 -43.35
N THR A 12 -27.58 -3.84 -43.45
CA THR A 12 -28.04 -4.82 -42.44
C THR A 12 -26.92 -5.34 -41.56
N GLY A 13 -25.68 -5.00 -41.84
CA GLY A 13 -24.51 -5.57 -41.17
C GLY A 13 -23.93 -4.73 -40.02
N TYR A 14 -24.61 -3.73 -39.55
CA TYR A 14 -24.12 -2.91 -38.43
C TYR A 14 -24.27 -3.60 -37.10
N SER A 15 -23.25 -3.45 -36.24
CA SER A 15 -23.27 -3.79 -34.84
C SER A 15 -22.84 -2.61 -33.98
N VAL A 16 -23.43 -2.49 -32.78
CA VAL A 16 -23.21 -1.38 -31.87
C VAL A 16 -22.84 -1.93 -30.51
N SER A 17 -21.83 -1.32 -29.88
CA SER A 17 -21.38 -1.69 -28.54
C SER A 17 -21.04 -0.45 -27.71
N MET A 18 -21.15 -0.60 -26.39
CA MET A 18 -20.93 0.51 -25.44
C MET A 18 -19.66 0.41 -24.62
N GLY A 19 -18.93 -0.71 -24.66
CA GLY A 19 -17.68 -0.88 -23.95
C GLY A 19 -17.83 -1.33 -22.49
N ALA A 20 -16.72 -1.20 -21.75
CA ALA A 20 -16.58 -1.74 -20.39
C ALA A 20 -17.36 -0.91 -19.35
N ASP A 21 -17.62 -1.54 -18.20
CA ASP A 21 -18.20 -0.88 -17.03
C ASP A 21 -17.31 0.24 -16.47
N HIS A 22 -17.92 1.22 -15.87
CA HIS A 22 -17.26 2.40 -15.33
C HIS A 22 -17.51 2.52 -13.83
N THR A 23 -16.45 2.90 -13.10
CA THR A 23 -16.52 3.20 -11.67
C THR A 23 -16.08 4.65 -11.46
N ILE A 24 -16.96 5.46 -10.89
CA ILE A 24 -16.71 6.91 -10.67
C ILE A 24 -17.15 7.32 -9.28
N THR A 25 -16.61 8.42 -8.80
CA THR A 25 -17.00 9.03 -7.51
C THR A 25 -18.17 10.00 -7.72
N ASN A 26 -19.03 10.16 -6.73
CA ASN A 26 -20.11 11.12 -6.74
C ASN A 26 -19.64 12.53 -7.14
N GLY A 27 -20.35 13.14 -8.06
CA GLY A 27 -20.03 14.45 -8.60
C GLY A 27 -19.01 14.43 -9.73
N GLU A 28 -18.36 13.31 -9.99
CA GLU A 28 -17.46 13.15 -11.13
C GLU A 28 -18.23 12.86 -12.42
N THR A 29 -17.54 13.04 -13.55
CA THR A 29 -18.06 12.79 -14.88
C THR A 29 -17.45 11.53 -15.49
N VAL A 30 -18.20 10.88 -16.35
CA VAL A 30 -17.74 9.75 -17.15
C VAL A 30 -18.19 9.94 -18.60
N SER A 31 -17.30 9.60 -19.54
CA SER A 31 -17.58 9.60 -20.99
C SER A 31 -17.73 8.16 -21.45
N ILE A 32 -18.89 7.83 -21.99
CA ILE A 32 -19.22 6.49 -22.48
C ILE A 32 -19.21 6.51 -24.01
N PRO A 33 -18.25 5.85 -24.66
CA PRO A 33 -18.20 5.76 -26.10
C PRO A 33 -19.21 4.74 -26.62
N VAL A 34 -19.78 5.03 -27.77
CA VAL A 34 -20.62 4.10 -28.54
C VAL A 34 -19.89 3.78 -29.83
N THR A 35 -19.56 2.50 -29.99
CA THR A 35 -18.77 2.01 -31.13
C THR A 35 -19.64 1.29 -32.12
N VAL A 36 -19.49 1.64 -33.40
CA VAL A 36 -20.20 1.02 -34.52
C VAL A 36 -19.22 0.26 -35.38
N ALA A 37 -19.53 -0.99 -35.65
CA ALA A 37 -18.81 -1.86 -36.57
C ALA A 37 -19.75 -2.38 -37.63
N SER A 38 -19.22 -2.92 -38.73
CA SER A 38 -20.03 -3.57 -39.76
C SER A 38 -19.34 -4.83 -40.28
N SER A 39 -20.16 -5.85 -40.53
CA SER A 39 -19.72 -7.06 -41.20
C SER A 39 -19.69 -6.92 -42.74
N GLU A 40 -20.30 -5.85 -43.26
CA GLU A 40 -20.30 -5.53 -44.68
C GLU A 40 -19.13 -4.60 -45.05
N LYS A 41 -18.74 -4.53 -46.30
CA LYS A 41 -17.70 -3.61 -46.79
C LYS A 41 -18.24 -2.20 -46.92
N ILE A 42 -18.65 -1.61 -45.82
CA ILE A 42 -19.08 -0.23 -45.72
C ILE A 42 -18.10 0.55 -44.83
N THR A 43 -17.87 1.80 -45.15
CA THR A 43 -16.88 2.61 -44.46
C THR A 43 -17.51 3.63 -43.50
N GLY A 44 -18.82 3.73 -43.51
CA GLY A 44 -19.56 4.67 -42.66
C GLY A 44 -21.05 4.73 -42.95
N PHE A 45 -21.69 5.76 -42.42
CA PHE A 45 -23.13 6.03 -42.55
C PHE A 45 -23.41 7.52 -42.43
N ASN A 46 -24.54 7.99 -42.97
CA ASN A 46 -24.94 9.42 -42.88
C ASN A 46 -25.89 9.68 -41.71
N ALA A 47 -26.76 8.74 -41.42
CA ALA A 47 -27.79 8.94 -40.40
C ALA A 47 -27.88 7.76 -39.45
N TYR A 48 -28.17 8.04 -38.23
CA TYR A 48 -28.58 7.02 -37.22
C TYR A 48 -29.67 7.54 -36.32
N ASP A 49 -30.36 6.58 -35.70
CA ASP A 49 -31.36 6.82 -34.65
C ASP A 49 -31.09 5.78 -33.55
N MET A 50 -30.61 6.26 -32.41
CA MET A 50 -30.29 5.39 -31.25
C MET A 50 -31.12 5.79 -30.05
N THR A 51 -31.53 4.79 -29.26
CA THR A 51 -32.27 5.00 -28.02
C THR A 51 -31.50 4.35 -26.86
N PHE A 52 -31.33 5.12 -25.80
CA PHE A 52 -30.67 4.69 -24.56
C PHE A 52 -31.60 4.87 -23.38
N THR A 53 -31.39 4.07 -22.35
CA THR A 53 -32.03 4.26 -21.05
C THR A 53 -31.01 4.32 -19.94
N TYR A 54 -31.27 5.13 -18.93
CA TYR A 54 -30.48 5.21 -17.71
C TYR A 54 -31.36 5.63 -16.53
N ASN A 55 -30.84 5.48 -15.30
CA ASN A 55 -31.56 5.95 -14.12
C ASN A 55 -31.27 7.44 -13.87
N PRO A 56 -32.24 8.34 -14.06
CA PRO A 56 -32.04 9.76 -13.88
C PRO A 56 -31.87 10.18 -12.41
N ASP A 57 -32.19 9.33 -11.47
CA ASP A 57 -31.92 9.57 -10.04
C ASP A 57 -30.43 9.36 -9.70
N ALA A 58 -29.74 8.52 -10.47
CA ALA A 58 -28.33 8.21 -10.26
C ALA A 58 -27.37 9.04 -11.13
N LEU A 59 -27.78 9.33 -12.35
CA LEU A 59 -26.95 10.01 -13.36
C LEU A 59 -27.66 11.22 -13.93
N THR A 60 -26.86 12.18 -14.39
CA THR A 60 -27.31 13.28 -15.26
C THR A 60 -26.59 13.16 -16.60
N LEU A 61 -27.33 13.09 -17.69
CA LEU A 61 -26.73 13.22 -19.01
C LEU A 61 -26.38 14.70 -19.25
N ASN A 62 -25.09 15.00 -19.39
CA ASN A 62 -24.61 16.37 -19.64
C ASN A 62 -24.62 16.69 -21.12
N THR A 63 -24.00 15.82 -21.92
CA THR A 63 -23.89 16.00 -23.36
C THR A 63 -23.90 14.65 -24.08
N ALA A 64 -24.40 14.67 -25.30
CA ALA A 64 -24.15 13.62 -26.28
C ALA A 64 -23.47 14.31 -27.47
N SER A 65 -22.30 13.76 -27.87
CA SER A 65 -21.48 14.39 -28.91
C SER A 65 -21.07 13.40 -30.00
N ASP A 66 -21.04 13.89 -31.22
CA ASP A 66 -20.55 13.16 -32.40
C ASP A 66 -19.58 14.08 -33.16
N ALA A 67 -18.47 13.51 -33.62
CA ALA A 67 -17.38 14.29 -34.24
C ALA A 67 -17.79 15.08 -35.51
N ALA A 68 -18.92 14.72 -36.15
CA ALA A 68 -19.36 15.32 -37.38
C ALA A 68 -20.77 15.94 -37.31
N ALA A 69 -21.14 16.43 -36.26
CA ALA A 69 -22.36 16.50 -35.59
C ALA A 69 -23.45 17.49 -35.95
N ASN A 70 -24.48 17.03 -36.57
CA ASN A 70 -25.82 17.57 -36.33
C ASN A 70 -26.63 16.53 -35.54
N LEU A 71 -26.55 16.60 -34.22
CA LEU A 71 -27.31 15.75 -33.34
C LEU A 71 -28.61 16.43 -32.89
N THR A 72 -29.67 15.65 -32.87
CA THR A 72 -30.87 15.95 -32.11
C THR A 72 -30.95 15.01 -30.94
N VAL A 73 -30.89 15.56 -29.72
CA VAL A 73 -30.91 14.78 -28.48
C VAL A 73 -32.17 15.14 -27.71
N GLU A 74 -32.94 14.10 -27.40
CA GLU A 74 -34.15 14.23 -26.58
C GLU A 74 -33.95 13.30 -25.36
N ASP A 75 -33.80 13.92 -24.17
CA ASP A 75 -33.78 13.20 -22.91
C ASP A 75 -35.10 13.38 -22.19
N ASN A 76 -35.88 12.31 -22.14
CA ASN A 76 -37.16 12.27 -21.45
C ASN A 76 -37.03 11.42 -20.20
N ASN A 77 -36.54 12.04 -19.13
CA ASN A 77 -36.42 11.44 -17.80
C ASN A 77 -35.78 10.04 -17.81
N GLY A 78 -34.61 9.92 -18.45
CA GLY A 78 -33.84 8.70 -18.50
C GLY A 78 -34.03 7.85 -19.76
N THR A 79 -34.92 8.24 -20.67
CA THR A 79 -35.00 7.67 -22.02
C THR A 79 -34.46 8.69 -23.00
N VAL A 80 -33.34 8.38 -23.61
CA VAL A 80 -32.60 9.29 -24.51
C VAL A 80 -32.69 8.79 -25.92
N ARG A 81 -33.16 9.65 -26.81
CA ARG A 81 -33.13 9.43 -28.25
C ARG A 81 -32.11 10.35 -28.88
N VAL A 82 -31.16 9.78 -29.60
CA VAL A 82 -30.13 10.51 -30.31
C VAL A 82 -30.28 10.25 -31.81
N ARG A 83 -30.57 11.30 -32.57
CA ARG A 83 -30.65 11.22 -34.02
C ARG A 83 -29.58 12.09 -34.66
N ARG A 84 -28.91 11.51 -35.64
CA ARG A 84 -27.85 12.16 -36.40
C ARG A 84 -28.21 12.22 -37.88
N TYR A 85 -28.01 13.37 -38.47
CA TYR A 85 -28.08 13.58 -39.88
C TYR A 85 -26.85 14.39 -40.31
N GLY A 86 -26.28 14.11 -41.47
CA GLY A 86 -25.17 14.90 -41.97
C GLY A 86 -24.22 14.10 -42.86
N GLU A 87 -22.96 14.52 -42.83
CA GLU A 87 -21.92 13.88 -43.63
C GLU A 87 -21.63 12.46 -43.14
N THR A 88 -21.05 11.63 -44.03
CA THR A 88 -20.68 10.27 -43.71
C THR A 88 -19.69 10.21 -42.52
N VAL A 89 -20.03 9.41 -41.54
CA VAL A 89 -19.19 9.13 -40.36
C VAL A 89 -18.48 7.81 -40.55
N PRO A 90 -17.17 7.72 -40.34
CA PRO A 90 -16.46 6.46 -40.33
C PRO A 90 -16.94 5.54 -39.20
N LEU A 91 -16.79 4.23 -39.40
CA LEU A 91 -17.03 3.24 -38.36
C LEU A 91 -16.01 3.45 -37.21
N GLY A 92 -16.37 3.01 -36.01
CA GLY A 92 -15.57 3.15 -34.80
C GLY A 92 -16.36 3.82 -33.69
N GLU A 93 -15.71 4.61 -32.84
CA GLU A 93 -16.36 5.43 -31.83
C GLU A 93 -17.05 6.63 -32.50
N VAL A 94 -18.38 6.58 -32.58
CA VAL A 94 -19.15 7.59 -33.31
C VAL A 94 -19.90 8.55 -32.41
N LEU A 95 -20.29 8.10 -31.23
CA LEU A 95 -21.07 8.88 -30.26
C LEU A 95 -20.44 8.73 -28.90
N THR A 96 -20.39 9.84 -28.16
CA THR A 96 -19.95 9.84 -26.76
C THR A 96 -21.06 10.43 -25.91
N LEU A 97 -21.43 9.70 -24.86
CA LEU A 97 -22.40 10.13 -23.86
C LEU A 97 -21.63 10.53 -22.58
N ASP A 98 -21.77 11.79 -22.15
CA ASP A 98 -21.13 12.31 -20.95
C ASP A 98 -22.14 12.40 -19.82
N PHE A 99 -21.88 11.69 -18.74
CA PHE A 99 -22.73 11.67 -17.55
C PHE A 99 -21.99 12.22 -16.33
N THR A 100 -22.75 12.83 -15.42
CA THR A 100 -22.31 13.13 -14.05
C THR A 100 -23.01 12.20 -13.08
N ALA A 101 -22.28 11.62 -12.13
CA ALA A 101 -22.83 10.83 -11.05
C ALA A 101 -23.53 11.75 -10.03
N LYS A 102 -24.78 11.45 -9.69
CA LYS A 102 -25.54 12.25 -8.73
C LYS A 102 -25.37 11.72 -7.31
N LYS A 103 -25.84 10.69 -6.89
CA LYS A 103 -25.87 10.21 -5.51
C LYS A 103 -25.32 8.80 -5.47
N GLY A 104 -24.29 8.48 -4.88
CA GLY A 104 -23.81 7.15 -4.62
C GLY A 104 -24.68 5.95 -5.09
N ALA A 105 -25.13 5.95 -6.33
CA ALA A 105 -26.02 4.95 -6.88
C ALA A 105 -25.43 4.33 -8.13
N THR A 106 -25.69 3.04 -8.34
CA THR A 106 -25.35 2.36 -9.58
C THR A 106 -26.45 2.57 -10.60
N SER A 107 -26.07 2.89 -11.82
CA SER A 107 -26.99 2.93 -12.97
C SER A 107 -26.44 2.10 -14.12
N THR A 108 -27.32 1.43 -14.80
CA THR A 108 -26.99 0.80 -16.08
C THR A 108 -27.42 1.75 -17.20
N VAL A 109 -26.50 2.10 -18.09
CA VAL A 109 -26.82 2.79 -19.32
C VAL A 109 -26.97 1.73 -20.40
N THR A 110 -28.17 1.61 -20.96
CA THR A 110 -28.54 0.54 -21.87
C THR A 110 -28.93 1.12 -23.24
N LEU A 111 -28.31 0.61 -24.28
CA LEU A 111 -28.72 0.87 -25.65
C LEU A 111 -29.88 -0.08 -25.99
N THR A 112 -31.07 0.46 -26.26
CA THR A 112 -32.30 -0.31 -26.50
C THR A 112 -32.70 -0.41 -27.97
N GLY A 113 -32.14 0.46 -28.81
CA GLY A 113 -32.38 0.42 -30.25
C GLY A 113 -31.37 1.23 -31.02
N ALA A 114 -31.06 0.79 -32.22
CA ALA A 114 -30.20 1.52 -33.16
C ALA A 114 -30.60 1.21 -34.60
N LYS A 115 -30.73 2.25 -35.41
CA LYS A 115 -30.96 2.19 -36.85
C LYS A 115 -29.94 3.05 -37.57
N PHE A 116 -29.52 2.60 -38.75
CA PHE A 116 -28.53 3.31 -39.57
C PHE A 116 -29.04 3.46 -41.01
N ASP A 117 -28.68 4.56 -41.64
CA ASP A 117 -28.92 4.82 -43.05
C ASP A 117 -27.65 5.36 -43.71
N LEU A 118 -27.28 4.80 -44.83
CA LEU A 118 -26.06 5.16 -45.58
C LEU A 118 -26.19 6.49 -46.33
N ASP A 119 -27.33 6.73 -46.96
CA ASP A 119 -27.45 7.75 -48.00
C ASP A 119 -28.47 8.80 -47.70
N ALA A 120 -29.16 8.69 -46.57
CA ALA A 120 -30.29 9.60 -46.27
C ALA A 120 -29.87 10.81 -45.42
N ASN A 121 -30.49 11.93 -45.64
CA ASN A 121 -30.43 13.09 -44.77
C ASN A 121 -31.32 12.93 -43.53
N SER A 122 -32.13 11.88 -43.50
CA SER A 122 -32.95 11.48 -42.35
C SER A 122 -33.07 9.95 -42.31
N ILE A 123 -33.22 9.40 -41.12
CA ILE A 123 -33.35 7.97 -40.94
C ILE A 123 -34.69 7.49 -41.54
N ASN A 124 -34.62 6.39 -42.27
CA ASN A 124 -35.81 5.65 -42.68
C ASN A 124 -36.30 4.82 -41.50
N PHE A 125 -37.53 5.08 -41.04
CA PHE A 125 -38.14 4.33 -39.93
C PHE A 125 -38.35 2.82 -40.23
N ASP A 126 -38.40 2.48 -41.52
CA ASP A 126 -38.48 1.07 -41.96
C ASP A 126 -37.09 0.42 -42.07
N ALA A 127 -36.02 1.13 -41.73
CA ALA A 127 -34.71 0.54 -41.70
C ALA A 127 -34.63 -0.60 -40.67
N PRO A 128 -33.94 -1.70 -40.99
CA PRO A 128 -33.74 -2.77 -40.00
C PRO A 128 -32.93 -2.31 -38.83
N ASP A 129 -33.21 -2.89 -37.67
CA ASP A 129 -32.42 -2.63 -36.48
C ASP A 129 -30.99 -3.19 -36.62
N ALA A 130 -30.02 -2.46 -36.14
CA ALA A 130 -28.66 -2.94 -36.00
C ALA A 130 -28.57 -4.01 -34.92
N THR A 131 -27.59 -4.90 -35.04
CA THR A 131 -27.28 -5.88 -34.00
C THR A 131 -26.61 -5.16 -32.83
N ILE A 132 -27.15 -5.33 -31.64
CA ILE A 132 -26.56 -4.78 -30.41
C ILE A 132 -25.79 -5.90 -29.74
N THR A 133 -24.46 -5.81 -29.70
CA THR A 133 -23.57 -6.87 -29.19
C THR A 133 -23.18 -6.66 -27.73
N ASP A 134 -23.11 -5.39 -27.29
CA ASP A 134 -22.81 -5.00 -25.93
C ASP A 134 -23.74 -3.82 -25.61
N ALA A 135 -24.94 -4.19 -25.16
CA ALA A 135 -26.05 -3.27 -25.02
C ALA A 135 -25.95 -2.36 -23.81
N ALA A 136 -25.18 -2.76 -22.83
CA ALA A 136 -25.20 -2.09 -21.54
C ALA A 136 -23.80 -1.87 -20.99
N THR A 137 -23.64 -0.76 -20.30
CA THR A 137 -22.50 -0.50 -19.42
C THR A 137 -23.01 -0.09 -18.06
N VAL A 138 -22.37 -0.57 -17.02
CA VAL A 138 -22.71 -0.21 -15.64
C VAL A 138 -21.85 0.98 -15.22
N VAL A 139 -22.50 2.03 -14.77
CA VAL A 139 -21.84 3.16 -14.12
C VAL A 139 -22.07 3.02 -12.62
N ASN A 140 -21.04 2.58 -11.91
CA ASN A 140 -21.08 2.45 -10.47
C ASN A 140 -20.52 3.73 -9.84
N ALA A 141 -21.41 4.59 -9.37
CA ALA A 141 -21.08 5.84 -8.69
C ALA A 141 -21.08 5.70 -7.17
N ASN A 142 -21.34 4.51 -6.67
CA ASN A 142 -21.42 4.23 -5.24
C ASN A 142 -20.04 3.88 -4.68
N ASN A 143 -19.09 4.81 -4.85
CA ASN A 143 -17.74 4.72 -4.34
C ASN A 143 -17.54 5.72 -3.22
N PHE A 144 -16.79 5.30 -2.22
CA PHE A 144 -16.43 6.13 -1.09
C PHE A 144 -14.92 6.36 -1.07
N THR A 145 -14.52 7.55 -0.66
CA THR A 145 -13.12 7.91 -0.52
C THR A 145 -12.59 7.51 0.85
N VAL A 146 -11.30 7.15 0.89
CA VAL A 146 -10.57 6.92 2.14
C VAL A 146 -9.48 7.97 2.26
N THR A 147 -9.49 8.69 3.38
CA THR A 147 -8.46 9.66 3.74
C THR A 147 -7.61 9.07 4.85
N LEU A 148 -6.33 8.82 4.55
CA LEU A 148 -5.34 8.34 5.52
C LEU A 148 -4.42 9.47 5.96
N PRO A 149 -3.96 9.46 7.23
CA PRO A 149 -2.87 10.34 7.65
C PRO A 149 -1.55 9.91 7.00
N ASP A 150 -0.55 10.79 7.01
CA ASP A 150 0.77 10.50 6.42
C ASP A 150 1.49 9.33 7.08
N ASP A 151 1.17 9.01 8.32
CA ASP A 151 1.71 7.86 9.04
C ASP A 151 1.25 6.51 8.50
N PHE A 152 0.18 6.46 7.73
CA PHE A 152 -0.42 5.22 7.22
C PHE A 152 -0.39 5.16 5.70
N THR A 153 -0.37 3.94 5.19
CA THR A 153 -0.39 3.63 3.76
C THR A 153 -1.26 2.41 3.50
N SER A 154 -1.50 2.13 2.23
CA SER A 154 -2.24 0.95 1.81
C SER A 154 -1.64 0.36 0.54
N ASP A 155 -1.74 -0.95 0.40
CA ASP A 155 -1.38 -1.67 -0.83
C ASP A 155 -2.46 -1.57 -1.91
N ALA A 156 -3.64 -1.01 -1.59
CA ALA A 156 -4.69 -0.75 -2.55
C ALA A 156 -4.22 0.26 -3.61
N GLU A 157 -4.57 0.02 -4.87
CA GLU A 157 -4.18 0.90 -5.98
C GLU A 157 -4.78 2.30 -5.88
N THR A 158 -5.97 2.41 -5.29
CA THR A 158 -6.67 3.69 -5.13
C THR A 158 -7.20 3.84 -3.71
N ARG A 159 -7.64 5.06 -3.38
CA ARG A 159 -8.34 5.40 -2.14
C ARG A 159 -9.86 5.39 -2.32
N LEU A 160 -10.36 4.70 -3.34
CA LEU A 160 -11.78 4.54 -3.61
C LEU A 160 -12.21 3.13 -3.20
N VAL A 161 -13.34 3.04 -2.51
CA VAL A 161 -13.93 1.77 -2.06
C VAL A 161 -15.35 1.68 -2.58
N PRO A 162 -15.70 0.62 -3.32
CA PRO A 162 -17.08 0.37 -3.70
C PRO A 162 -17.97 0.18 -2.48
N ALA A 163 -19.25 0.57 -2.56
CA ALA A 163 -20.19 0.36 -1.48
C ALA A 163 -20.25 -1.10 -1.05
N GLY A 164 -20.19 -1.34 0.25
CA GLY A 164 -20.11 -2.68 0.84
C GLY A 164 -18.74 -3.33 0.75
N GLY A 165 -17.77 -2.69 0.12
CA GLY A 165 -16.40 -3.17 0.03
C GLY A 165 -15.60 -2.95 1.31
N SER A 166 -14.34 -3.35 1.29
CA SER A 166 -13.42 -3.20 2.40
C SER A 166 -12.15 -2.48 1.97
N PHE A 167 -11.48 -1.87 2.96
CA PHE A 167 -10.20 -1.17 2.75
C PHE A 167 -9.22 -1.54 3.86
N THR A 168 -8.02 -1.96 3.48
CA THR A 168 -6.97 -2.35 4.41
C THR A 168 -5.82 -1.35 4.34
N PHE A 169 -5.34 -0.92 5.50
CA PHE A 169 -4.19 -0.03 5.61
C PHE A 169 -3.23 -0.49 6.70
N LYS A 170 -2.04 0.06 6.68
CA LYS A 170 -0.94 -0.28 7.58
C LYS A 170 -0.09 0.95 7.87
N PRO A 171 0.74 0.93 8.94
CA PRO A 171 1.67 2.02 9.18
C PRO A 171 2.78 2.04 8.12
N VAL A 172 3.27 3.24 7.81
CA VAL A 172 4.47 3.43 6.99
C VAL A 172 5.71 2.93 7.75
N ASP A 173 5.77 3.23 9.06
CA ASP A 173 6.82 2.73 9.96
C ASP A 173 6.21 1.82 11.03
N SER A 174 6.53 0.53 10.96
CA SER A 174 6.02 -0.49 11.87
C SER A 174 6.66 -0.47 13.27
N HIS A 175 7.63 0.41 13.51
CA HIS A 175 8.33 0.53 14.81
C HIS A 175 7.63 1.47 15.79
N TYR A 176 6.42 1.90 15.49
CA TYR A 176 5.55 2.65 16.39
C TYR A 176 4.31 1.85 16.74
N ASP A 177 3.82 2.05 17.95
CA ASP A 177 2.48 1.65 18.34
C ASP A 177 1.53 2.82 18.12
N TYR A 178 0.49 2.61 17.32
CA TYR A 178 -0.49 3.62 16.99
C TYR A 178 -1.82 3.32 17.63
N VAL A 179 -2.48 4.36 18.10
CA VAL A 179 -3.91 4.36 18.39
C VAL A 179 -4.55 5.38 17.46
N PHE A 180 -5.64 5.00 16.84
CA PHE A 180 -6.28 5.84 15.85
C PHE A 180 -7.80 5.75 15.92
N THR A 181 -8.43 6.72 15.29
CA THR A 181 -9.88 6.83 15.15
C THR A 181 -10.25 6.62 13.69
N VAL A 182 -11.26 5.79 13.45
CA VAL A 182 -11.83 5.55 12.13
C VAL A 182 -13.23 6.14 12.11
N LYS A 183 -13.44 7.08 11.18
CA LYS A 183 -14.74 7.71 10.96
C LYS A 183 -15.27 7.25 9.60
N VAL A 184 -16.42 6.60 9.61
CA VAL A 184 -17.15 6.18 8.39
C VAL A 184 -18.45 6.96 8.35
N GLY A 185 -18.52 7.98 7.48
CA GLY A 185 -19.61 8.94 7.53
C GLY A 185 -19.66 9.66 8.87
N ASP A 186 -20.75 9.53 9.58
CA ASP A 186 -20.93 10.11 10.93
C ASP A 186 -20.58 9.11 12.06
N THR A 187 -20.29 7.86 11.71
CA THR A 187 -19.94 6.82 12.70
C THR A 187 -18.47 6.89 13.05
N VAL A 188 -18.18 7.16 14.32
CA VAL A 188 -16.83 7.30 14.86
C VAL A 188 -16.48 6.08 15.69
N THR A 189 -15.37 5.42 15.37
CA THR A 189 -14.82 4.30 16.16
C THR A 189 -13.45 4.70 16.67
N GLU A 190 -13.37 4.93 17.98
CA GLU A 190 -12.15 5.37 18.67
C GLU A 190 -11.34 4.17 19.18
N GLY A 191 -10.08 4.44 19.56
CA GLY A 191 -9.24 3.48 20.25
C GLY A 191 -8.83 2.28 19.40
N GLN A 192 -8.73 2.44 18.10
CA GLN A 192 -8.36 1.37 17.19
C GLN A 192 -6.83 1.20 17.13
N THR A 193 -6.41 -0.05 16.97
CA THR A 193 -5.01 -0.44 16.83
C THR A 193 -4.87 -1.41 15.66
N PHE A 194 -3.64 -1.56 15.16
CA PHE A 194 -3.36 -2.57 14.14
C PHE A 194 -3.41 -3.98 14.72
N GLY A 195 -3.82 -4.95 13.90
CA GLY A 195 -3.81 -6.36 14.27
C GLY A 195 -2.40 -6.95 14.33
N GLU A 196 -2.31 -8.24 14.68
CA GLU A 196 -1.03 -8.97 14.75
C GLU A 196 -0.28 -9.02 13.42
N ASP A 197 -1.02 -9.00 12.30
CA ASP A 197 -0.45 -8.93 10.96
C ASP A 197 0.05 -7.53 10.57
N GLY A 198 -0.12 -6.54 11.45
CA GLY A 198 0.30 -5.17 11.23
C GLY A 198 -0.67 -4.35 10.38
N THR A 199 -1.87 -4.84 10.10
CA THR A 199 -2.88 -4.18 9.28
C THR A 199 -4.16 -3.87 10.02
N TYR A 200 -4.98 -3.02 9.43
CA TYR A 200 -6.35 -2.75 9.87
C TYR A 200 -7.27 -2.73 8.64
N THR A 201 -8.42 -3.36 8.75
CA THR A 201 -9.39 -3.43 7.68
C THR A 201 -10.71 -2.78 8.11
N VAL A 202 -11.17 -1.81 7.32
CA VAL A 202 -12.51 -1.25 7.41
C VAL A 202 -13.40 -2.08 6.49
N SER A 203 -14.42 -2.73 7.02
CA SER A 203 -15.35 -3.58 6.27
C SER A 203 -16.70 -2.89 6.09
N ASP A 204 -17.47 -3.36 5.09
CA ASP A 204 -18.82 -2.85 4.81
C ASP A 204 -18.87 -1.33 4.68
N VAL A 205 -17.96 -0.78 3.89
CA VAL A 205 -17.84 0.66 3.69
C VAL A 205 -19.07 1.19 2.98
N ASN A 206 -19.83 2.05 3.65
CA ASN A 206 -21.06 2.65 3.15
C ASN A 206 -21.06 4.18 3.19
N ALA A 207 -19.92 4.79 3.49
CA ALA A 207 -19.69 6.24 3.52
C ALA A 207 -18.20 6.52 3.39
N ASN A 208 -17.82 7.78 3.21
CA ASN A 208 -16.42 8.18 3.19
C ASN A 208 -15.72 7.86 4.52
N VAL A 209 -14.49 7.39 4.42
CA VAL A 209 -13.66 6.97 5.54
C VAL A 209 -12.58 8.02 5.79
N GLU A 210 -12.43 8.41 7.04
CA GLU A 210 -11.36 9.29 7.52
C GLU A 210 -10.67 8.64 8.71
N VAL A 211 -9.35 8.50 8.64
CA VAL A 211 -8.53 7.92 9.71
C VAL A 211 -7.66 9.00 10.31
N THR A 212 -7.68 9.11 11.64
CA THR A 212 -6.92 10.10 12.38
C THR A 212 -6.11 9.42 13.48
N VAL A 213 -4.80 9.72 13.55
CA VAL A 213 -3.93 9.22 14.62
C VAL A 213 -4.22 9.99 15.90
N THR A 214 -4.49 9.27 16.99
CA THR A 214 -4.67 9.84 18.31
C THR A 214 -3.47 9.63 19.23
N SER A 215 -2.65 8.60 18.98
CA SER A 215 -1.43 8.31 19.74
C SER A 215 -0.40 7.63 18.85
N LYS A 216 0.85 8.04 19.00
CA LYS A 216 2.01 7.47 18.29
C LYS A 216 3.13 7.31 19.31
N THR A 217 3.45 6.06 19.65
CA THR A 217 4.45 5.73 20.68
C THR A 217 5.53 4.83 20.07
N PRO A 218 6.81 5.16 20.21
CA PRO A 218 7.88 4.28 19.77
C PRO A 218 7.77 2.92 20.45
N LYS A 219 7.94 1.84 19.68
CA LYS A 219 8.00 0.49 20.24
C LYS A 219 9.21 0.34 21.15
N LYS A 220 9.07 -0.52 22.13
CA LYS A 220 10.15 -0.90 23.03
C LYS A 220 10.54 -2.34 22.77
N TYR A 221 11.84 -2.59 22.79
CA TYR A 221 12.43 -3.88 22.50
C TYR A 221 13.13 -4.42 23.74
N ASP A 222 13.05 -5.72 23.93
CA ASP A 222 13.69 -6.37 25.06
C ASP A 222 15.20 -6.38 24.90
N VAL A 223 15.90 -6.05 25.98
CA VAL A 223 17.34 -6.12 26.07
C VAL A 223 17.73 -7.18 27.08
N THR A 224 18.48 -8.16 26.63
CA THR A 224 19.07 -9.18 27.49
C THR A 224 20.58 -9.03 27.57
N TYR A 225 21.17 -9.54 28.65
CA TYR A 225 22.61 -9.47 28.89
C TYR A 225 23.18 -10.86 28.98
N ARG A 226 24.33 -11.08 28.32
CA ARG A 226 25.15 -12.27 28.47
C ARG A 226 26.56 -11.84 28.92
N TYR A 227 27.08 -12.58 29.86
CA TYR A 227 28.44 -12.38 30.37
C TYR A 227 29.25 -13.67 30.19
N LEU A 228 30.36 -13.58 29.47
CA LEU A 228 31.21 -14.73 29.16
C LEU A 228 32.63 -14.50 29.65
N VAL A 229 33.19 -15.53 30.25
CA VAL A 229 34.59 -15.62 30.59
C VAL A 229 35.10 -16.94 29.99
N ASN A 230 36.16 -16.90 29.19
CA ASN A 230 36.66 -18.08 28.47
C ASN A 230 35.57 -18.80 27.66
N PHE A 231 34.76 -18.03 26.93
CA PHE A 231 33.61 -18.55 26.15
C PHE A 231 32.52 -19.24 26.95
N LYS A 232 32.60 -19.18 28.27
CA LYS A 232 31.61 -19.78 29.14
C LYS A 232 30.65 -18.73 29.67
N ASP A 233 29.36 -18.99 29.47
CA ASP A 233 28.31 -18.12 30.05
C ASP A 233 28.34 -18.23 31.57
N LEU A 234 28.40 -17.08 32.22
CA LEU A 234 28.30 -16.91 33.64
C LEU A 234 27.15 -15.96 33.98
N GLU A 235 26.74 -15.96 35.23
CA GLU A 235 25.82 -14.99 35.78
C GLU A 235 26.42 -13.58 35.60
N VAL A 236 25.60 -12.61 35.20
CA VAL A 236 26.04 -11.22 35.00
C VAL A 236 26.44 -10.63 36.36
N PRO A 237 27.72 -10.24 36.55
CA PRO A 237 28.17 -9.72 37.83
C PRO A 237 27.67 -8.28 38.09
N GLU A 238 27.76 -7.85 39.35
CA GLU A 238 27.32 -6.52 39.78
C GLU A 238 28.10 -5.37 39.12
N GLU A 239 29.31 -5.61 38.64
CA GLU A 239 30.12 -4.60 37.93
C GLU A 239 29.46 -4.18 36.62
N ILE A 240 28.56 -4.98 36.09
CA ILE A 240 27.78 -4.62 34.91
C ILE A 240 26.57 -3.83 35.35
N LEU A 241 26.61 -2.55 35.09
CA LEU A 241 25.54 -1.62 35.42
C LEU A 241 24.53 -1.59 34.28
N LYS A 242 23.63 -2.55 34.29
CA LYS A 242 22.63 -2.71 33.24
C LYS A 242 21.84 -1.45 33.00
N GLY A 243 21.63 -1.12 31.75
CA GLY A 243 20.68 -0.11 31.31
C GLY A 243 19.22 -0.60 31.47
N PRO A 244 18.27 0.15 30.94
CA PRO A 244 16.87 -0.24 30.98
C PRO A 244 16.63 -1.66 30.42
N ALA A 245 15.66 -2.38 30.95
CA ALA A 245 15.30 -3.69 30.45
C ALA A 245 14.73 -3.68 29.03
N LYS A 246 14.24 -2.50 28.61
CA LYS A 246 13.74 -2.27 27.25
C LYS A 246 14.41 -1.05 26.62
N ALA A 247 14.75 -1.20 25.36
CA ALA A 247 15.27 -0.12 24.52
C ALA A 247 14.12 0.48 23.70
N THR A 248 14.12 1.79 23.56
CA THR A 248 13.08 2.51 22.83
C THR A 248 13.53 2.76 21.38
N TYR A 249 12.66 2.48 20.43
CA TYR A 249 12.90 2.76 19.02
C TYR A 249 13.34 4.21 18.81
N ASN A 250 14.36 4.38 17.97
CA ASN A 250 14.93 5.69 17.61
C ASN A 250 15.56 6.48 18.78
N GLU A 251 15.93 5.77 19.85
CA GLU A 251 16.71 6.31 20.96
C GLU A 251 17.97 5.48 21.16
N ASP A 252 19.07 6.14 21.55
CA ASP A 252 20.31 5.44 21.93
C ASP A 252 20.04 4.57 23.14
N TYR A 253 20.68 3.41 23.20
CA TYR A 253 20.67 2.54 24.36
C TYR A 253 22.05 2.53 25.01
N SER A 254 22.13 2.80 26.30
CA SER A 254 23.37 2.83 27.05
C SER A 254 23.33 2.01 28.30
N PHE A 255 24.47 1.45 28.65
CA PHE A 255 24.76 0.83 29.94
C PHE A 255 26.22 1.11 30.30
N SER A 256 26.62 0.79 31.51
CA SER A 256 27.98 1.05 31.97
C SER A 256 28.58 -0.18 32.61
N ILE A 257 29.92 -0.24 32.61
CA ILE A 257 30.70 -1.23 33.34
C ILE A 257 31.55 -0.47 34.35
N ARG A 258 31.59 -0.98 35.59
CA ARG A 258 32.61 -0.62 36.57
C ARG A 258 33.76 -1.62 36.41
N PRO A 259 34.80 -1.30 35.63
CA PRO A 259 35.78 -2.30 35.25
C PRO A 259 36.64 -2.73 36.45
N ARG A 260 36.99 -4.01 36.47
CA ARG A 260 38.00 -4.51 37.37
C ARG A 260 39.40 -4.15 36.83
N ASN A 261 40.33 -3.87 37.70
CA ASN A 261 41.68 -3.47 37.31
C ASN A 261 42.46 -4.56 36.53
N ASP A 262 42.03 -5.82 36.69
CA ASP A 262 42.70 -7.00 36.12
C ASP A 262 41.90 -7.62 34.97
N THR A 263 40.95 -6.91 34.41
CA THR A 263 40.03 -7.49 33.41
C THR A 263 39.84 -6.49 32.24
N SER A 264 39.90 -7.01 31.03
CA SER A 264 39.50 -6.30 29.83
C SER A 264 38.15 -6.80 29.33
N TYR A 265 37.42 -5.91 28.70
CA TYR A 265 36.04 -6.20 28.26
C TYR A 265 35.89 -5.92 26.77
N ARG A 266 35.25 -6.86 26.09
CA ARG A 266 34.73 -6.64 24.75
C ARG A 266 33.21 -6.69 24.81
N VAL A 267 32.56 -5.68 24.28
CA VAL A 267 31.12 -5.50 24.35
C VAL A 267 30.54 -5.48 22.95
N GLU A 268 29.51 -6.26 22.73
CA GLU A 268 28.80 -6.36 21.47
C GLU A 268 27.29 -6.33 21.70
N ALA A 269 26.58 -5.71 20.76
CA ALA A 269 25.16 -5.93 20.60
C ALA A 269 24.95 -7.03 19.55
N ILE A 270 24.12 -8.00 19.85
CA ILE A 270 23.80 -9.10 18.93
C ILE A 270 22.29 -9.25 18.76
N TRP A 271 21.89 -9.56 17.53
CA TRP A 271 20.51 -9.81 17.15
C TRP A 271 20.38 -11.28 16.74
N GLY A 272 19.61 -12.04 17.52
CA GLY A 272 19.47 -13.48 17.32
C GLY A 272 20.72 -14.27 17.66
N MET A 273 20.85 -15.44 17.06
CA MET A 273 21.95 -16.40 17.30
C MET A 273 23.07 -16.30 16.26
N SER A 274 22.91 -15.48 15.23
CA SER A 274 23.86 -15.37 14.13
C SER A 274 25.02 -14.46 14.48
N THR A 275 26.24 -14.89 14.17
CA THR A 275 27.44 -14.06 14.29
C THR A 275 27.51 -12.93 13.27
N ASP A 276 26.71 -13.02 12.20
CA ASP A 276 26.68 -12.00 11.14
C ASP A 276 25.86 -10.76 11.54
N THR A 277 25.10 -10.85 12.62
CA THR A 277 24.25 -9.76 13.12
C THR A 277 24.75 -9.28 14.47
N GLN A 278 25.98 -8.80 14.49
CA GLN A 278 26.60 -8.23 15.69
C GLN A 278 27.20 -6.85 15.40
N ARG A 279 27.29 -6.03 16.46
CA ARG A 279 27.97 -4.76 16.40
C ARG A 279 28.81 -4.58 17.66
N THR A 280 30.10 -4.34 17.47
CA THR A 280 31.02 -4.00 18.57
C THR A 280 30.73 -2.60 19.08
N LEU A 281 30.59 -2.46 20.39
CA LEU A 281 30.39 -1.19 21.06
C LEU A 281 31.70 -0.68 21.66
N ARG A 282 31.97 0.60 21.47
CA ARG A 282 33.10 1.26 22.09
C ARG A 282 32.70 1.95 23.37
N GLY A 283 33.53 1.77 24.40
CA GLY A 283 33.31 2.42 25.67
C GLY A 283 33.89 3.83 25.73
N THR A 284 33.21 4.68 26.49
CA THR A 284 33.66 6.01 26.85
C THR A 284 33.91 6.06 28.34
N ALA A 285 35.16 6.41 28.74
CA ALA A 285 35.53 6.51 30.14
C ALA A 285 34.81 7.70 30.80
N ASN A 286 34.28 7.47 32.00
CA ASN A 286 33.68 8.50 32.81
C ASN A 286 34.59 8.93 33.96
N PRO A 287 34.42 10.16 34.51
CA PRO A 287 35.23 10.62 35.62
C PRO A 287 35.18 9.77 36.89
N ASP A 288 34.06 9.03 37.10
CA ASP A 288 33.86 8.14 38.24
C ASP A 288 34.55 6.76 38.09
N GLY A 289 35.25 6.53 36.98
CA GLY A 289 35.93 5.26 36.70
C GLY A 289 35.06 4.23 35.99
N THR A 290 33.83 4.50 35.76
CA THR A 290 32.94 3.65 34.94
C THR A 290 33.19 3.88 33.45
N ILE A 291 32.78 2.92 32.62
CA ILE A 291 32.84 3.03 31.17
C ILE A 291 31.43 2.88 30.64
N THR A 292 30.98 3.83 29.84
CA THR A 292 29.67 3.80 29.20
C THR A 292 29.76 3.26 27.80
N TYR A 293 28.92 2.31 27.48
CA TYR A 293 28.76 1.71 26.15
C TYR A 293 27.41 2.11 25.59
N THR A 294 27.40 2.55 24.33
CA THR A 294 26.18 3.06 23.68
C THR A 294 25.95 2.36 22.35
N LEU A 295 24.74 1.83 22.19
CA LEU A 295 24.22 1.39 20.89
C LEU A 295 23.47 2.56 20.27
N ASP A 296 23.90 2.99 19.08
CA ASP A 296 23.28 4.08 18.34
C ASP A 296 21.81 3.77 18.03
N LYS A 297 20.97 4.78 18.14
CA LYS A 297 19.52 4.69 17.88
C LYS A 297 19.16 4.04 16.56
N TYR A 298 19.99 4.18 15.53
CA TYR A 298 19.77 3.57 14.23
C TYR A 298 19.63 2.05 14.31
N PHE A 299 20.27 1.39 15.30
CA PHE A 299 20.27 -0.06 15.47
C PHE A 299 19.19 -0.58 16.42
N VAL A 300 18.42 0.29 17.04
CA VAL A 300 17.36 -0.10 18.00
C VAL A 300 16.05 -0.31 17.24
N LYS A 301 15.90 -1.47 16.60
CA LYS A 301 14.76 -1.80 15.72
C LYS A 301 14.11 -3.15 16.01
N LYS A 302 14.65 -3.93 16.92
CA LYS A 302 14.15 -5.23 17.38
C LYS A 302 14.85 -5.62 18.68
N ASP A 303 14.42 -6.69 19.32
CA ASP A 303 15.05 -7.22 20.51
C ASP A 303 16.52 -7.54 20.26
N PHE A 304 17.37 -7.30 21.24
CA PHE A 304 18.79 -7.57 21.14
C PHE A 304 19.39 -8.02 22.47
N THR A 305 20.59 -8.60 22.39
CA THR A 305 21.37 -9.02 23.53
C THR A 305 22.67 -8.20 23.58
N ILE A 306 22.99 -7.70 24.75
CA ILE A 306 24.31 -7.19 25.05
C ILE A 306 25.17 -8.36 25.50
N ARG A 307 26.22 -8.66 24.75
CA ARG A 307 27.17 -9.69 25.07
C ARG A 307 28.47 -9.08 25.53
N ILE A 308 28.85 -9.39 26.77
CA ILE A 308 30.06 -8.89 27.39
C ILE A 308 31.02 -10.06 27.53
N MET A 309 32.16 -9.97 26.87
CA MET A 309 33.24 -10.96 26.98
C MET A 309 34.37 -10.36 27.82
N ALA A 310 34.55 -10.91 28.99
CA ALA A 310 35.56 -10.48 29.93
C ALA A 310 36.80 -11.38 29.84
N THR A 311 37.94 -10.76 29.81
CA THR A 311 39.23 -11.46 29.80
C THR A 311 40.02 -11.04 31.02
N PRO A 312 40.14 -11.86 32.07
CA PRO A 312 40.96 -11.56 33.20
C PRO A 312 42.44 -11.58 32.86
N ASP A 313 43.17 -10.66 33.42
CA ASP A 313 44.62 -10.64 33.33
C ASP A 313 45.18 -11.68 34.30
N ASN A 314 45.76 -12.76 33.77
CA ASN A 314 46.44 -13.72 34.56
C ASN A 314 47.94 -13.36 34.62
N LYS A 315 48.31 -12.68 35.66
CA LYS A 315 49.70 -12.36 35.92
C LYS A 315 50.33 -13.54 36.62
N TYR A 316 51.34 -14.08 35.98
CA TYR A 316 52.10 -15.18 36.52
C TYR A 316 53.32 -14.69 37.26
N ASN A 317 53.49 -15.17 38.49
CA ASN A 317 54.70 -14.91 39.26
C ASN A 317 55.75 -15.94 38.93
N VAL A 318 56.81 -15.48 38.33
CA VAL A 318 58.02 -16.33 38.16
C VAL A 318 58.80 -16.26 39.47
N VAL A 319 58.94 -17.40 40.10
CA VAL A 319 59.71 -17.48 41.31
C VAL A 319 61.06 -18.09 40.97
N PHE A 320 62.14 -17.39 41.28
CA PHE A 320 63.48 -17.91 41.17
C PHE A 320 63.82 -18.64 42.43
N ASN A 321 64.07 -19.96 42.33
CA ASN A 321 64.63 -20.70 43.46
C ASN A 321 66.15 -20.55 43.51
N GLY A 322 66.75 -20.93 44.61
CA GLY A 322 68.20 -20.75 44.82
C GLY A 322 69.12 -21.48 43.86
N ASN A 323 68.58 -22.26 42.92
CA ASN A 323 69.34 -22.96 41.90
C ASN A 323 69.35 -22.25 40.55
N GLY A 324 68.79 -21.03 40.48
CA GLY A 324 68.69 -20.31 39.25
C GLY A 324 67.71 -20.84 38.22
N ALA A 325 66.94 -21.87 38.60
CA ALA A 325 65.88 -22.37 37.77
C ALA A 325 64.58 -21.59 38.05
N GLU A 326 63.88 -21.24 37.00
CA GLU A 326 62.59 -20.62 37.13
C GLU A 326 61.55 -21.65 37.52
N ASP A 327 60.99 -21.50 38.70
CA ASP A 327 59.80 -22.23 39.10
C ASP A 327 58.61 -21.32 38.83
N VAL A 328 57.72 -21.86 38.03
CA VAL A 328 56.46 -21.20 37.76
C VAL A 328 55.48 -21.58 38.84
N ASP A 329 54.80 -20.61 39.45
CA ASP A 329 53.74 -20.84 40.39
C ASP A 329 52.74 -21.85 39.80
N PRO A 330 52.33 -22.91 40.52
CA PRO A 330 51.46 -23.95 40.02
C PRO A 330 50.09 -23.47 39.49
N GLY A 331 49.69 -22.32 39.84
CA GLY A 331 48.49 -21.69 39.31
C GLY A 331 48.67 -20.85 38.04
N ALA A 332 49.92 -20.74 37.57
CA ALA A 332 50.28 -19.89 36.48
C ALA A 332 50.86 -20.70 35.31
N PRO A 333 50.54 -20.38 34.06
CA PRO A 333 51.24 -20.96 32.92
C PRO A 333 52.72 -20.61 32.99
N SER A 334 53.54 -21.47 32.48
CA SER A 334 55.00 -21.30 32.48
C SER A 334 55.52 -20.22 31.55
N SER A 335 54.69 -19.38 31.11
CA SER A 335 55.10 -18.29 30.25
C SER A 335 55.59 -17.11 31.04
N VAL A 336 56.65 -16.57 30.57
CA VAL A 336 57.36 -15.52 31.21
C VAL A 336 56.53 -14.23 31.21
N GLY A 337 56.31 -13.77 32.40
CA GLY A 337 55.94 -12.39 32.62
C GLY A 337 54.71 -11.87 31.96
N GLY A 338 53.64 -11.86 32.69
CA GLY A 338 52.49 -11.06 32.32
C GLY A 338 51.65 -11.55 31.17
N ILE A 339 51.75 -12.82 30.83
CA ILE A 339 50.87 -13.39 29.85
C ILE A 339 49.52 -13.64 30.50
N THR A 340 48.60 -12.92 29.98
CA THR A 340 47.22 -13.09 30.34
C THR A 340 46.68 -14.27 29.55
N PRO A 341 46.18 -15.34 30.19
CA PRO A 341 45.45 -16.33 29.45
C PRO A 341 44.25 -15.64 28.89
N THR A 342 44.28 -15.49 27.62
CA THR A 342 43.17 -14.93 26.95
C THR A 342 42.01 -15.84 27.03
N THR A 343 41.05 -15.40 27.71
CA THR A 343 39.75 -15.74 27.27
C THR A 343 39.44 -14.83 26.14
N SER A 344 39.03 -15.36 25.08
CA SER A 344 38.59 -14.57 24.00
C SER A 344 37.54 -13.55 24.45
N SER A 345 37.84 -12.41 24.24
CA SER A 345 36.90 -11.34 24.40
C SER A 345 36.11 -11.11 23.11
#